data_764ea0958b30e88e9f191f063b468638
#
_entry.id   764ea0958b30e88e9f191f063b468638
#
_cell.length_a   1.000
_cell.length_b   1.000
_cell.length_c   1.000
_cell.angle_alpha   90.00
_cell.angle_beta   90.00
_cell.angle_gamma   90.00
#
_symmetry.space_group_name_H-M   'P 1'
#
loop_
_entity.id
_entity.type
_entity.pdbx_description
1 polymer ?
#
loop_
_entity_poly.entity_id
_entity_poly.type
_entity_poly.pdbx_seq_one_letter_code
_entity_poly.pdbx_strand_id
1 'polypeptide(L)'
;IGMSFADGVTLLPRLVAEYVRQVPEARVHLDAGYEPDLVQKLKDGELDFAILENQPMEPGIVNEVLGYKKLIFLAPDKPPYNQIIYPVPVETLLKWPMIVYEWHSGRHMVGNRHFRERYGISLREHNMVGCFDTHEAMVEGVKAGLGWATLPECIANRYRNEPGIVRFKVATDTMWYPVSLTWPSEAPRSDEARAFAEFVTANIPEGYFSRSAEAELNS
;
A
#
# COMPACT_ATOMS: atom_id res chain seq x y z
N ILE A 1 12.77 -6.68 -11.23
CA ILE A 1 11.59 -5.82 -11.14
C ILE A 1 11.49 -5.16 -9.78
N GLY A 2 10.95 -3.92 -9.75
CA GLY A 2 10.69 -3.17 -8.53
C GLY A 2 9.30 -3.46 -7.95
N MET A 3 9.14 -3.24 -6.64
CA MET A 3 7.83 -3.40 -6.00
C MET A 3 7.73 -2.60 -4.70
N SER A 4 6.53 -2.09 -4.43
CA SER A 4 6.18 -1.61 -3.10
C SER A 4 6.09 -2.77 -2.10
N PHE A 5 6.42 -2.51 -0.83
CA PHE A 5 6.59 -3.57 0.19
C PHE A 5 5.35 -4.44 0.39
N ALA A 6 4.13 -3.89 0.34
CA ALA A 6 2.93 -4.69 0.57
C ALA A 6 2.71 -5.76 -0.51
N ASP A 7 2.88 -5.41 -1.78
CA ASP A 7 2.74 -6.36 -2.90
C ASP A 7 3.92 -7.33 -2.95
N GLY A 8 5.10 -6.87 -2.52
CA GLY A 8 6.29 -7.67 -2.41
C GLY A 8 6.17 -8.87 -1.46
N VAL A 9 5.35 -8.77 -0.43
CA VAL A 9 5.15 -9.88 0.53
C VAL A 9 3.84 -10.64 0.32
N THR A 10 2.86 -10.06 -0.37
CA THR A 10 1.51 -10.66 -0.46
C THR A 10 1.17 -11.23 -1.83
N LEU A 11 1.71 -10.68 -2.91
CA LEU A 11 1.35 -11.02 -4.28
C LEU A 11 2.53 -11.61 -5.07
N LEU A 12 3.59 -10.83 -5.25
CA LEU A 12 4.64 -11.16 -6.23
C LEU A 12 5.38 -12.46 -5.99
N PRO A 13 5.77 -12.87 -4.77
CA PRO A 13 6.46 -14.14 -4.58
C PRO A 13 5.67 -15.35 -5.07
N ARG A 14 4.34 -15.31 -4.96
CA ARG A 14 3.47 -16.37 -5.45
C ARG A 14 3.42 -16.40 -6.98
N LEU A 15 3.28 -15.23 -7.62
CA LEU A 15 3.27 -15.12 -9.07
C LEU A 15 4.63 -15.49 -9.67
N VAL A 16 5.74 -15.12 -9.04
CA VAL A 16 7.09 -15.58 -9.45
C VAL A 16 7.20 -17.09 -9.39
N ALA A 17 6.76 -17.72 -8.28
CA ALA A 17 6.80 -19.16 -8.14
C ALA A 17 5.93 -19.89 -9.19
N GLU A 18 4.84 -19.29 -9.60
CA GLU A 18 3.98 -19.82 -10.65
C GLU A 18 4.59 -19.63 -12.05
N TYR A 19 5.16 -18.46 -12.31
CA TYR A 19 5.83 -18.17 -13.57
C TYR A 19 7.04 -19.09 -13.82
N VAL A 20 7.92 -19.25 -12.82
CA VAL A 20 9.11 -20.12 -12.93
C VAL A 20 8.75 -21.59 -13.16
N ARG A 21 7.59 -22.06 -12.71
CA ARG A 21 7.10 -23.40 -13.05
C ARG A 21 6.75 -23.55 -14.53
N GLN A 22 6.31 -22.46 -15.18
CA GLN A 22 5.96 -22.45 -16.62
C GLN A 22 7.17 -22.16 -17.50
N VAL A 23 8.12 -21.35 -16.98
CA VAL A 23 9.34 -20.90 -17.66
C VAL A 23 10.55 -21.21 -16.75
N PRO A 24 11.03 -22.48 -16.72
CA PRO A 24 12.06 -22.92 -15.76
C PRO A 24 13.41 -22.21 -15.88
N GLU A 25 13.71 -21.66 -17.03
CA GLU A 25 14.92 -20.84 -17.28
C GLU A 25 14.81 -19.40 -16.77
N ALA A 26 13.62 -18.92 -16.44
CA ALA A 26 13.42 -17.56 -15.96
C ALA A 26 14.19 -17.31 -14.65
N ARG A 27 14.77 -16.13 -14.56
CA ARG A 27 15.43 -15.63 -13.35
C ARG A 27 14.80 -14.28 -13.00
N VAL A 28 14.06 -14.22 -11.90
CA VAL A 28 13.34 -13.02 -11.47
C VAL A 28 14.01 -12.45 -10.22
N HIS A 29 14.47 -11.22 -10.31
CA HIS A 29 14.95 -10.46 -9.16
C HIS A 29 13.86 -9.49 -8.71
N LEU A 30 13.48 -9.56 -7.42
CA LEU A 30 12.52 -8.67 -6.79
C LEU A 30 13.27 -7.65 -5.93
N ASP A 31 13.11 -6.37 -6.24
CA ASP A 31 13.70 -5.26 -5.49
C ASP A 31 12.59 -4.48 -4.80
N ALA A 32 12.51 -4.58 -3.47
CA ALA A 32 11.52 -3.87 -2.67
C ALA A 32 12.06 -2.51 -2.26
N GLY A 33 11.24 -1.47 -2.43
CA GLY A 33 11.68 -0.12 -2.10
C GLY A 33 10.55 0.90 -2.05
N TYR A 34 10.96 2.14 -1.82
CA TYR A 34 10.09 3.31 -1.89
C TYR A 34 9.97 3.81 -3.32
N GLU A 35 8.83 4.43 -3.63
CA GLU A 35 8.51 4.89 -4.98
C GLU A 35 9.62 5.75 -5.63
N PRO A 36 10.19 6.78 -4.97
CA PRO A 36 11.21 7.61 -5.61
C PRO A 36 12.45 6.82 -6.02
N ASP A 37 12.90 5.89 -5.17
CA ASP A 37 14.08 5.07 -5.45
C ASP A 37 13.82 4.07 -6.58
N LEU A 38 12.65 3.43 -6.57
CA LEU A 38 12.26 2.49 -7.62
C LEU A 38 12.06 3.20 -8.97
N VAL A 39 11.47 4.40 -8.97
CA VAL A 39 11.35 5.23 -10.18
C VAL A 39 12.71 5.64 -10.71
N GLN A 40 13.66 6.00 -9.84
CA GLN A 40 15.02 6.31 -10.27
C GLN A 40 15.70 5.09 -10.92
N LYS A 41 15.60 3.92 -10.29
CA LYS A 41 16.13 2.66 -10.83
C LYS A 41 15.50 2.27 -12.17
N LEU A 42 14.20 2.56 -12.38
CA LEU A 42 13.56 2.38 -13.67
C LEU A 42 14.18 3.29 -14.74
N LYS A 43 14.41 4.56 -14.42
CA LYS A 43 15.05 5.53 -15.33
C LYS A 43 16.50 5.17 -15.67
N ASP A 44 17.21 4.61 -14.69
CA ASP A 44 18.60 4.19 -14.85
C ASP A 44 18.74 2.83 -15.56
N GLY A 45 17.61 2.16 -15.88
CA GLY A 45 17.60 0.86 -16.54
C GLY A 45 18.00 -0.32 -15.64
N GLU A 46 18.06 -0.11 -14.33
CA GLU A 46 18.34 -1.16 -13.35
C GLU A 46 17.13 -2.08 -13.10
N LEU A 47 15.92 -1.60 -13.42
CA LEU A 47 14.66 -2.33 -13.34
C LEU A 47 13.94 -2.30 -14.68
N ASP A 48 13.34 -3.41 -15.07
CA ASP A 48 12.52 -3.52 -16.29
C ASP A 48 11.14 -2.87 -16.10
N PHE A 49 10.53 -3.10 -14.96
CA PHE A 49 9.26 -2.50 -14.54
C PHE A 49 9.12 -2.56 -13.02
N ALA A 50 8.14 -1.85 -12.49
CA ALA A 50 7.79 -1.89 -11.07
C ALA A 50 6.28 -1.97 -10.85
N ILE A 51 5.87 -2.54 -9.71
CA ILE A 51 4.49 -2.47 -9.19
C ILE A 51 4.50 -1.53 -7.99
N LEU A 52 3.87 -0.37 -8.16
CA LEU A 52 3.93 0.74 -7.22
C LEU A 52 2.56 1.06 -6.61
N GLU A 53 2.55 1.42 -5.33
CA GLU A 53 1.37 1.89 -4.59
C GLU A 53 1.12 3.37 -4.87
N ASN A 54 1.04 3.76 -6.12
CA ASN A 54 0.67 5.09 -6.61
C ASN A 54 0.78 5.10 -8.15
N GLN A 55 0.66 6.29 -8.73
CA GLN A 55 0.92 6.59 -10.12
C GLN A 55 1.94 7.74 -10.16
N PRO A 56 3.25 7.45 -10.14
CA PRO A 56 4.24 8.52 -10.23
C PRO A 56 4.05 9.35 -11.50
N MET A 57 3.78 10.63 -11.33
CA MET A 57 3.55 11.58 -12.42
C MET A 57 4.88 12.23 -12.82
N GLU A 58 5.80 11.42 -13.36
CA GLU A 58 7.13 11.87 -13.73
C GLU A 58 7.38 11.72 -15.24
N PRO A 59 8.09 12.69 -15.86
CA PRO A 59 8.49 12.58 -17.26
C PRO A 59 9.29 11.30 -17.52
N GLY A 60 9.00 10.63 -18.63
CA GLY A 60 9.67 9.40 -19.00
C GLY A 60 9.16 8.13 -18.30
N ILE A 61 8.11 8.24 -17.49
CA ILE A 61 7.47 7.10 -16.82
C ILE A 61 6.05 6.91 -17.35
N VAL A 62 5.69 5.65 -17.61
CA VAL A 62 4.36 5.21 -18.00
C VAL A 62 3.76 4.38 -16.88
N ASN A 63 2.48 4.60 -16.60
CA ASN A 63 1.73 3.87 -15.58
C ASN A 63 0.47 3.26 -16.17
N GLU A 64 0.23 2.00 -15.82
CA GLU A 64 -1.03 1.29 -16.06
C GLU A 64 -1.63 0.88 -14.72
N VAL A 65 -2.83 1.34 -14.40
CA VAL A 65 -3.50 1.00 -13.14
C VAL A 65 -3.95 -0.46 -13.18
N LEU A 66 -3.42 -1.27 -12.28
CA LEU A 66 -3.81 -2.67 -12.07
C LEU A 66 -5.10 -2.78 -11.27
N GLY A 67 -5.35 -1.81 -10.40
CA GLY A 67 -6.51 -1.73 -9.54
C GLY A 67 -6.29 -0.87 -8.31
N TYR A 68 -7.20 -0.98 -7.35
CA TYR A 68 -7.21 -0.13 -6.16
C TYR A 68 -7.16 -0.97 -4.89
N LYS A 69 -6.49 -0.46 -3.87
CA LYS A 69 -6.46 -0.99 -2.51
C LYS A 69 -7.01 0.02 -1.53
N LYS A 70 -7.53 -0.47 -0.42
CA LYS A 70 -8.01 0.39 0.67
C LYS A 70 -7.11 0.30 1.90
N LEU A 71 -7.14 1.35 2.70
CA LEU A 71 -6.51 1.40 4.01
C LEU A 71 -7.51 1.01 5.09
N ILE A 72 -7.06 0.18 6.02
CA ILE A 72 -7.79 -0.27 7.19
C ILE A 72 -7.18 0.39 8.43
N PHE A 73 -8.03 0.95 9.29
CA PHE A 73 -7.63 1.52 10.57
C PHE A 73 -7.48 0.44 11.63
N LEU A 74 -6.36 0.48 12.34
CA LEU A 74 -6.03 -0.38 13.47
C LEU A 74 -5.72 0.47 14.70
N ALA A 75 -6.09 -0.03 15.86
CA ALA A 75 -5.75 0.59 17.14
C ALA A 75 -5.49 -0.48 18.21
N PRO A 76 -4.87 -0.10 19.36
CA PRO A 76 -4.73 -1.01 20.49
C PRO A 76 -6.09 -1.49 21.02
N ASP A 77 -6.17 -2.78 21.39
CA ASP A 77 -7.38 -3.32 22.06
C ASP A 77 -7.39 -2.95 23.54
N LYS A 78 -7.51 -1.66 23.81
CA LYS A 78 -7.60 -1.08 25.16
C LYS A 78 -8.32 0.27 25.14
N PRO A 79 -8.81 0.78 26.28
CA PRO A 79 -9.33 2.13 26.35
C PRO A 79 -8.33 3.20 25.89
N PRO A 80 -8.78 4.27 25.19
CA PRO A 80 -10.16 4.54 24.79
C PRO A 80 -10.61 3.83 23.51
N TYR A 81 -9.73 3.16 22.79
CA TYR A 81 -9.94 2.68 21.41
C TYR A 81 -11.03 1.60 21.29
N ASN A 82 -11.11 0.69 22.26
CA ASN A 82 -12.07 -0.43 22.25
C ASN A 82 -13.43 -0.11 22.92
N GLN A 83 -13.62 1.13 23.39
CA GLN A 83 -14.86 1.56 24.07
C GLN A 83 -15.71 2.52 23.22
N ILE A 84 -15.38 2.72 21.96
CA ILE A 84 -15.99 3.73 21.11
C ILE A 84 -17.10 3.14 20.26
N ILE A 85 -18.15 3.96 20.08
CA ILE A 85 -19.22 3.70 19.11
C ILE A 85 -18.67 4.06 17.72
N TYR A 86 -18.69 3.10 16.81
CA TYR A 86 -18.27 3.29 15.43
C TYR A 86 -19.38 3.91 14.55
N PRO A 87 -19.05 4.72 13.54
CA PRO A 87 -17.71 5.14 13.14
C PRO A 87 -17.14 6.24 14.04
N VAL A 88 -15.82 6.20 14.28
CA VAL A 88 -15.12 7.21 15.09
C VAL A 88 -15.13 8.56 14.36
N PRO A 89 -15.55 9.66 15.00
CA PRO A 89 -15.42 10.98 14.41
C PRO A 89 -13.97 11.36 14.12
N VAL A 90 -13.73 12.04 13.00
CA VAL A 90 -12.37 12.44 12.59
C VAL A 90 -11.69 13.31 13.65
N GLU A 91 -12.43 14.22 14.28
CA GLU A 91 -11.93 15.10 15.33
C GLU A 91 -11.49 14.32 16.59
N THR A 92 -12.10 13.17 16.83
CA THR A 92 -11.71 12.26 17.91
C THR A 92 -10.47 11.48 17.53
N LEU A 93 -10.42 10.95 16.31
CA LEU A 93 -9.26 10.25 15.76
C LEU A 93 -7.98 11.09 15.85
N LEU A 94 -8.06 12.35 15.46
CA LEU A 94 -6.92 13.26 15.41
C LEU A 94 -6.35 13.65 16.80
N LYS A 95 -7.12 13.45 17.86
CA LYS A 95 -6.65 13.63 19.24
C LYS A 95 -5.84 12.43 19.74
N TRP A 96 -5.98 11.29 19.10
CA TRP A 96 -5.27 10.08 19.49
C TRP A 96 -3.85 10.04 18.91
N PRO A 97 -2.90 9.46 19.65
CA PRO A 97 -1.58 9.20 19.10
C PRO A 97 -1.65 8.36 17.84
N MET A 98 -0.84 8.71 16.85
CA MET A 98 -0.82 8.08 15.52
C MET A 98 0.57 7.54 15.19
N ILE A 99 0.61 6.33 14.65
CA ILE A 99 1.79 5.75 14.01
C ILE A 99 1.61 5.89 12.51
N VAL A 100 2.61 6.45 11.83
CA VAL A 100 2.61 6.58 10.38
C VAL A 100 3.61 5.63 9.73
N TYR A 101 3.32 5.25 8.51
CA TYR A 101 4.29 4.60 7.65
C TYR A 101 5.28 5.64 7.10
N GLU A 102 6.42 5.17 6.63
CA GLU A 102 7.48 6.02 6.10
C GLU A 102 6.94 7.08 5.12
N TRP A 103 7.48 8.30 5.24
CA TRP A 103 6.97 9.52 4.58
C TRP A 103 6.98 9.48 3.05
N HIS A 104 7.97 8.78 2.45
CA HIS A 104 8.15 8.67 1.01
C HIS A 104 7.34 7.52 0.39
N SER A 105 6.56 6.80 1.19
CA SER A 105 5.67 5.78 0.64
C SER A 105 4.49 6.44 -0.08
N GLY A 106 4.16 5.91 -1.26
CA GLY A 106 2.98 6.37 -2.03
C GLY A 106 1.70 6.34 -1.20
N ARG A 107 1.55 5.34 -0.36
CA ARG A 107 0.42 5.18 0.56
C ARG A 107 0.33 6.28 1.62
N HIS A 108 1.46 6.70 2.22
CA HIS A 108 1.45 7.82 3.16
C HIS A 108 1.00 9.11 2.46
N MET A 109 1.48 9.34 1.24
CA MET A 109 1.06 10.49 0.44
C MET A 109 -0.44 10.48 0.16
N VAL A 110 -1.03 9.32 -0.14
CA VAL A 110 -2.48 9.18 -0.34
C VAL A 110 -3.25 9.50 0.93
N GLY A 111 -2.86 8.93 2.07
CA GLY A 111 -3.51 9.21 3.36
C GLY A 111 -3.44 10.70 3.72
N ASN A 112 -2.26 11.30 3.62
CA ASN A 112 -2.08 12.72 3.93
C ASN A 112 -2.86 13.62 2.97
N ARG A 113 -2.91 13.29 1.67
CA ARG A 113 -3.73 14.02 0.68
C ARG A 113 -5.21 13.94 1.03
N HIS A 114 -5.74 12.74 1.34
CA HIS A 114 -7.13 12.54 1.73
C HIS A 114 -7.53 13.46 2.91
N PHE A 115 -6.74 13.47 3.98
CA PHE A 115 -7.02 14.32 5.15
C PHE A 115 -6.88 15.81 4.84
N ARG A 116 -5.93 16.19 3.97
CA ARG A 116 -5.75 17.59 3.56
C ARG A 116 -6.92 18.09 2.71
N GLU A 117 -7.32 17.33 1.70
CA GLU A 117 -8.38 17.73 0.77
C GLU A 117 -9.76 17.74 1.43
N ARG A 118 -10.02 16.75 2.28
CA ARG A 118 -11.34 16.57 2.90
C ARG A 118 -11.55 17.40 4.16
N TYR A 119 -10.50 17.59 4.95
CA TYR A 119 -10.59 18.18 6.29
C TYR A 119 -9.64 19.39 6.48
N GLY A 120 -8.83 19.75 5.51
CA GLY A 120 -7.83 20.81 5.63
C GLY A 120 -6.67 20.47 6.58
N ILE A 121 -6.41 19.18 6.83
CA ILE A 121 -5.53 18.70 7.88
C ILE A 121 -4.30 18.03 7.27
N SER A 122 -3.11 18.41 7.73
CA SER A 122 -1.87 17.69 7.47
C SER A 122 -1.61 16.68 8.58
N LEU A 123 -1.53 15.40 8.25
CA LEU A 123 -1.23 14.35 9.25
C LEU A 123 0.14 14.55 9.93
N ARG A 124 1.07 15.28 9.29
CA ARG A 124 2.38 15.61 9.89
C ARG A 124 2.28 16.56 11.08
N GLU A 125 1.22 17.36 11.15
CA GLU A 125 1.01 18.39 12.17
C GLU A 125 0.21 17.88 13.36
N HIS A 126 -0.30 16.64 13.27
CA HIS A 126 -1.10 16.03 14.32
C HIS A 126 -0.31 14.95 15.07
N ASN A 127 -0.74 14.65 16.26
CA ASN A 127 -0.21 13.79 17.31
C ASN A 127 0.49 12.49 16.82
N MET A 128 1.49 12.63 15.94
CA MET A 128 2.31 11.55 15.45
C MET A 128 3.36 11.19 16.52
N VAL A 129 3.34 9.94 16.95
CA VAL A 129 4.23 9.42 18.00
C VAL A 129 5.29 8.47 17.46
N GLY A 130 5.17 8.03 16.20
CA GLY A 130 6.14 7.16 15.57
C GLY A 130 6.00 7.11 14.05
N CYS A 131 7.13 6.95 13.37
CA CYS A 131 7.21 6.68 11.95
C CYS A 131 7.99 5.39 11.77
N PHE A 132 7.39 4.39 11.12
CA PHE A 132 7.99 3.07 10.93
C PHE A 132 8.03 2.73 9.45
N ASP A 133 9.03 1.96 9.07
CA ASP A 133 9.30 1.57 7.67
C ASP A 133 8.86 0.15 7.34
N THR A 134 8.34 -0.60 8.31
CA THR A 134 7.77 -1.93 8.08
C THR A 134 6.36 -2.06 8.67
N HIS A 135 5.52 -2.87 8.03
CA HIS A 135 4.16 -3.15 8.52
C HIS A 135 4.18 -3.88 9.87
N GLU A 136 5.14 -4.78 10.04
CA GLU A 136 5.35 -5.54 11.25
C GLU A 136 5.66 -4.62 12.43
N ALA A 137 6.58 -3.66 12.25
CA ALA A 137 6.91 -2.67 13.29
C ALA A 137 5.70 -1.79 13.64
N MET A 138 4.89 -1.40 12.64
CA MET A 138 3.64 -0.66 12.89
C MET A 138 2.66 -1.48 13.73
N VAL A 139 2.46 -2.76 13.40
CA VAL A 139 1.57 -3.66 14.14
C VAL A 139 2.03 -3.83 15.57
N GLU A 140 3.32 -4.09 15.79
CA GLU A 140 3.89 -4.21 17.15
C GLU A 140 3.78 -2.89 17.91
N GLY A 141 3.97 -1.74 17.26
CA GLY A 141 3.72 -0.43 17.86
C GLY A 141 2.27 -0.23 18.30
N VAL A 142 1.30 -0.66 17.49
CA VAL A 142 -0.13 -0.67 17.86
C VAL A 142 -0.36 -1.58 19.05
N LYS A 143 0.13 -2.82 19.04
CA LYS A 143 0.00 -3.78 20.16
C LYS A 143 0.60 -3.23 21.45
N ALA A 144 1.75 -2.58 21.35
CA ALA A 144 2.39 -1.92 22.50
C ALA A 144 1.61 -0.71 23.03
N GLY A 145 0.60 -0.25 22.26
CA GLY A 145 -0.27 0.83 22.68
C GLY A 145 0.21 2.23 22.35
N LEU A 146 1.11 2.37 21.38
CA LEU A 146 1.60 3.68 20.93
C LEU A 146 0.50 4.54 20.32
N GLY A 147 -0.45 3.93 19.59
CA GLY A 147 -1.52 4.68 18.95
C GLY A 147 -2.17 3.91 17.81
N TRP A 148 -3.00 4.60 17.04
CA TRP A 148 -3.63 4.03 15.85
C TRP A 148 -2.72 4.12 14.63
N ALA A 149 -2.99 3.25 13.65
CA ALA A 149 -2.28 3.20 12.38
C ALA A 149 -3.23 2.82 11.25
N THR A 150 -2.78 3.01 9.99
CA THR A 150 -3.46 2.45 8.83
C THR A 150 -2.57 1.43 8.14
N LEU A 151 -3.15 0.32 7.71
CA LEU A 151 -2.47 -0.69 6.89
C LEU A 151 -3.26 -0.97 5.62
N PRO A 152 -2.57 -1.38 4.52
CA PRO A 152 -3.25 -1.98 3.38
C PRO A 152 -4.12 -3.15 3.83
N GLU A 153 -5.31 -3.29 3.24
CA GLU A 153 -6.23 -4.37 3.63
C GLU A 153 -5.59 -5.76 3.52
N CYS A 154 -4.80 -6.03 2.48
CA CYS A 154 -4.11 -7.30 2.30
C CYS A 154 -3.14 -7.61 3.45
N ILE A 155 -2.47 -6.59 3.99
CA ILE A 155 -1.62 -6.72 5.18
C ILE A 155 -2.47 -6.83 6.45
N ALA A 156 -3.46 -5.93 6.64
CA ALA A 156 -4.33 -5.95 7.80
C ALA A 156 -5.06 -7.29 7.97
N ASN A 157 -5.40 -7.98 6.86
CA ASN A 157 -6.04 -9.29 6.90
C ASN A 157 -5.17 -10.39 7.49
N ARG A 158 -3.83 -10.29 7.43
CA ARG A 158 -2.90 -11.23 8.09
C ARG A 158 -3.00 -11.15 9.61
N TYR A 159 -3.40 -10.00 10.14
CA TYR A 159 -3.52 -9.72 11.58
C TYR A 159 -4.99 -9.68 12.06
N ARG A 160 -5.92 -10.27 11.29
CA ARG A 160 -7.37 -10.20 11.62
C ARG A 160 -7.71 -10.73 13.01
N ASN A 161 -7.04 -11.78 13.43
CA ASN A 161 -7.27 -12.45 14.72
C ASN A 161 -6.12 -12.23 15.71
N GLU A 162 -5.27 -11.25 15.44
CA GLU A 162 -4.14 -10.94 16.32
C GLU A 162 -4.63 -10.29 17.61
N PRO A 163 -4.31 -10.85 18.80
CA PRO A 163 -4.70 -10.25 20.07
C PRO A 163 -4.00 -8.91 20.28
N GLY A 164 -4.68 -8.01 21.00
CA GLY A 164 -4.15 -6.69 21.32
C GLY A 164 -4.40 -5.62 20.26
N ILE A 165 -5.11 -5.95 19.18
CA ILE A 165 -5.44 -5.04 18.08
C ILE A 165 -6.96 -5.07 17.82
N VAL A 166 -7.54 -3.91 17.63
CA VAL A 166 -8.89 -3.76 17.08
C VAL A 166 -8.86 -3.08 15.73
N ARG A 167 -9.72 -3.53 14.81
CA ARG A 167 -10.05 -2.81 13.59
C ARG A 167 -11.22 -1.89 13.87
N PHE A 168 -11.14 -0.69 13.34
CA PHE A 168 -12.22 0.26 13.55
C PHE A 168 -12.55 1.05 12.27
N LYS A 169 -13.74 1.64 12.26
CA LYS A 169 -14.21 2.53 11.20
C LYS A 169 -14.14 3.97 11.68
N VAL A 170 -13.74 4.86 10.79
CA VAL A 170 -13.72 6.30 10.99
C VAL A 170 -14.86 6.92 10.18
N ALA A 171 -15.43 8.01 10.66
CA ALA A 171 -16.48 8.77 9.97
C ALA A 171 -15.86 9.60 8.82
N THR A 172 -15.26 8.91 7.89
CA THR A 172 -14.65 9.44 6.66
C THR A 172 -14.88 8.45 5.52
N ASP A 173 -14.70 8.93 4.30
CA ASP A 173 -14.73 8.06 3.12
C ASP A 173 -13.59 7.02 3.21
N THR A 174 -13.79 5.86 2.62
CA THR A 174 -12.74 4.85 2.53
C THR A 174 -11.55 5.41 1.75
N MET A 175 -10.37 5.31 2.33
CA MET A 175 -9.15 5.74 1.67
C MET A 175 -8.67 4.67 0.68
N TRP A 176 -8.89 4.94 -0.59
CA TRP A 176 -8.43 4.12 -1.70
C TRP A 176 -7.15 4.67 -2.30
N TYR A 177 -6.28 3.80 -2.76
CA TYR A 177 -5.11 4.18 -3.52
C TYR A 177 -4.88 3.23 -4.71
N PRO A 178 -4.41 3.75 -5.85
CA PRO A 178 -4.11 2.94 -7.01
C PRO A 178 -2.86 2.09 -6.78
N VAL A 179 -2.83 0.92 -7.40
CA VAL A 179 -1.61 0.15 -7.62
C VAL A 179 -1.39 0.08 -9.12
N SER A 180 -0.20 0.45 -9.56
CA SER A 180 0.13 0.55 -10.99
C SER A 180 1.32 -0.32 -11.37
N LEU A 181 1.26 -0.86 -12.57
CA LEU A 181 2.41 -1.34 -13.32
C LEU A 181 3.08 -0.13 -13.96
N THR A 182 4.36 0.05 -13.69
CA THR A 182 5.11 1.26 -14.01
C THR A 182 6.40 0.91 -14.74
N TRP A 183 6.71 1.62 -15.83
CA TRP A 183 7.92 1.37 -16.65
C TRP A 183 8.41 2.63 -17.36
N PRO A 184 9.69 2.66 -17.83
CA PRO A 184 10.22 3.78 -18.61
C PRO A 184 9.56 3.85 -20.00
N SER A 185 9.18 5.05 -20.44
CA SER A 185 8.54 5.25 -21.75
C SER A 185 9.48 5.04 -22.95
N GLU A 186 10.79 5.29 -22.77
CA GLU A 186 11.79 5.24 -23.83
C GLU A 186 12.60 3.94 -23.87
N ALA A 187 12.61 3.18 -22.80
CA ALA A 187 13.32 1.91 -22.75
C ALA A 187 12.39 0.78 -23.22
N PRO A 188 12.74 0.07 -24.30
CA PRO A 188 12.03 -1.15 -24.67
C PRO A 188 12.28 -2.18 -23.57
N ARG A 189 11.20 -2.63 -22.92
CA ARG A 189 11.28 -3.80 -22.05
C ARG A 189 11.76 -4.99 -22.89
N SER A 190 12.65 -5.82 -22.33
CA SER A 190 12.99 -7.08 -22.98
C SER A 190 11.75 -7.94 -23.23
N ASP A 191 11.78 -8.87 -24.17
CA ASP A 191 10.66 -9.74 -24.42
C ASP A 191 10.33 -10.59 -23.20
N GLU A 192 11.34 -11.00 -22.43
CA GLU A 192 11.20 -11.71 -21.14
C GLU A 192 10.50 -10.86 -20.09
N ALA A 193 10.93 -9.59 -19.94
CA ALA A 193 10.29 -8.68 -18.98
C ALA A 193 8.84 -8.39 -19.36
N ARG A 194 8.55 -8.25 -20.66
CA ARG A 194 7.20 -8.06 -21.17
C ARG A 194 6.32 -9.26 -20.90
N ALA A 195 6.81 -10.47 -21.22
CA ALA A 195 6.09 -11.72 -20.97
C ALA A 195 5.78 -11.89 -19.48
N PHE A 196 6.73 -11.53 -18.60
CA PHE A 196 6.49 -11.61 -17.16
C PHE A 196 5.50 -10.53 -16.69
N ALA A 197 5.55 -9.30 -17.19
CA ALA A 197 4.58 -8.26 -16.87
C ALA A 197 3.15 -8.64 -17.29
N GLU A 198 2.99 -9.20 -18.50
CA GLU A 198 1.72 -9.73 -19.00
C GLU A 198 1.22 -10.88 -18.13
N PHE A 199 2.12 -11.81 -17.76
CA PHE A 199 1.77 -12.90 -16.85
C PHE A 199 1.29 -12.39 -15.51
N VAL A 200 2.00 -11.43 -14.90
CA VAL A 200 1.59 -10.83 -13.62
C VAL A 200 0.20 -10.22 -13.73
N THR A 201 -0.04 -9.40 -14.75
CA THR A 201 -1.34 -8.73 -14.95
C THR A 201 -2.48 -9.74 -15.14
N ALA A 202 -2.23 -10.81 -15.91
CA ALA A 202 -3.24 -11.85 -16.19
C ALA A 202 -3.54 -12.77 -14.99
N ASN A 203 -2.62 -12.89 -14.04
CA ASN A 203 -2.70 -13.84 -12.93
C ASN A 203 -2.88 -13.18 -11.56
N ILE A 204 -3.21 -11.88 -11.52
CA ILE A 204 -3.62 -11.23 -10.27
C ILE A 204 -4.87 -11.94 -9.75
N PRO A 205 -4.88 -12.46 -8.50
CA PRO A 205 -6.04 -13.16 -7.97
C PRO A 205 -7.29 -12.29 -7.98
N GLU A 206 -8.43 -12.89 -8.31
CA GLU A 206 -9.71 -12.20 -8.25
C GLU A 206 -9.94 -11.61 -6.83
N GLY A 207 -10.39 -10.36 -6.77
CA GLY A 207 -10.60 -9.65 -5.51
C GLY A 207 -9.33 -9.19 -4.79
N TYR A 208 -8.13 -9.39 -5.38
CA TYR A 208 -6.90 -8.84 -4.80
C TYR A 208 -6.87 -7.30 -4.91
N PHE A 209 -7.33 -6.77 -6.02
CA PHE A 209 -7.60 -5.35 -6.23
C PHE A 209 -9.10 -5.11 -6.46
N SER A 210 -9.61 -3.97 -5.99
CA SER A 210 -10.89 -3.45 -6.46
C SER A 210 -10.71 -2.82 -7.83
N ARG A 211 -11.70 -3.03 -8.72
CA ARG A 211 -11.64 -2.51 -10.11
C ARG A 211 -11.87 -1.00 -10.20
N SER A 212 -12.57 -0.41 -9.23
CA SER A 212 -12.70 1.05 -9.11
C SER A 212 -12.83 1.47 -7.66
N ALA A 213 -12.29 2.64 -7.34
CA ALA A 213 -12.53 3.28 -6.04
C ALA A 213 -14.02 3.65 -5.85
N GLU A 214 -14.77 3.81 -6.93
CA GLU A 214 -16.19 4.22 -6.95
C GLU A 214 -17.18 3.05 -6.82
N ALA A 215 -16.79 1.82 -7.18
CA ALA A 215 -17.71 0.68 -7.23
C ALA A 215 -18.17 0.22 -5.82
N GLU A 216 -17.44 0.56 -4.75
CA GLU A 216 -17.84 0.22 -3.38
C GLU A 216 -18.51 1.38 -2.62
N LEU A 217 -18.58 2.59 -3.19
CA LEU A 217 -19.35 3.68 -2.60
C LEU A 217 -20.88 3.48 -2.78
N ASN A 218 -21.27 2.55 -3.66
CA ASN A 218 -22.67 2.27 -4.01
C ASN A 218 -23.14 0.86 -3.58
N SER A 219 -22.36 0.13 -2.81
CA SER A 219 -22.71 -1.18 -2.24
C SER A 219 -22.83 -1.11 -0.70
#